data_fda7242eb88e2d97029e1d8e6ee8967f
#
_entry.id   fda7242eb88e2d97029e1d8e6ee8967f
#
_cell.length_a   1.000
_cell.length_b   1.000
_cell.length_c   1.000
_cell.angle_alpha   90.00
_cell.angle_beta   90.00
_cell.angle_gamma   90.00
#
_symmetry.space_group_name_H-M   'P 1'
#
loop_
_entity.id
_entity.type
_entity.pdbx_description
1 polymer ?
#
loop_
_entity_poly.entity_id
_entity_poly.type
_entity_poly.pdbx_seq_one_letter_code
_entity_poly.pdbx_strand_id
1 'polypeptide(L)'
;VTVTVASALLLGTAGCGVLVETATLKEYAASDGVSIDIGDLHVRNALIITNEVGDAALIGSVINNGSSFELLTVELRGTIGNSTQIGIYPGLTKLGIADDNPIVLYGAGVVPGQYASVYVQYGANDGQLVSVPVLDGSLEIYAPYVPEALPPAVTLNP
;
A
#
# COMPACT_ATOMS: atom_id res chain seq x y z
N VAL A 1 9.15 -32.93 -50.74
CA VAL A 1 9.07 -33.37 -49.34
C VAL A 1 9.85 -32.46 -48.41
N THR A 2 11.06 -32.00 -48.80
CA THR A 2 11.93 -31.12 -47.99
C THR A 2 11.38 -29.72 -47.74
N VAL A 3 10.68 -29.14 -48.73
CA VAL A 3 10.09 -27.79 -48.63
C VAL A 3 8.89 -27.77 -47.67
N THR A 4 8.10 -28.84 -47.64
CA THR A 4 6.91 -28.95 -46.80
C THR A 4 7.28 -29.07 -45.29
N VAL A 5 8.37 -29.77 -44.97
CA VAL A 5 8.88 -29.90 -43.62
C VAL A 5 9.47 -28.59 -43.11
N ALA A 6 10.18 -27.84 -43.93
CA ALA A 6 10.72 -26.54 -43.55
C ALA A 6 9.63 -25.50 -43.27
N SER A 7 8.51 -25.52 -44.04
CA SER A 7 7.36 -24.63 -43.80
C SER A 7 6.62 -24.94 -42.49
N ALA A 8 6.51 -26.21 -42.09
CA ALA A 8 5.88 -26.64 -40.86
C ALA A 8 6.69 -26.25 -39.60
N LEU A 9 8.03 -26.26 -39.72
CA LEU A 9 8.93 -25.84 -38.62
C LEU A 9 8.87 -24.31 -38.37
N LEU A 10 8.71 -23.50 -39.43
CA LEU A 10 8.60 -22.04 -39.32
C LEU A 10 7.27 -21.59 -38.70
N LEU A 11 6.18 -22.32 -38.90
CA LEU A 11 4.86 -22.04 -38.30
C LEU A 11 4.77 -22.47 -36.85
N GLY A 12 5.57 -23.43 -36.41
CA GLY A 12 5.57 -23.94 -35.00
C GLY A 12 6.28 -23.01 -33.98
N THR A 13 7.16 -22.13 -34.45
CA THR A 13 7.94 -21.26 -33.56
C THR A 13 7.27 -19.89 -33.27
N ALA A 14 6.25 -19.51 -34.02
CA ALA A 14 5.58 -18.22 -33.90
C ALA A 14 4.48 -18.20 -32.79
N GLY A 15 4.14 -19.35 -32.20
CA GLY A 15 2.97 -19.49 -31.32
C GLY A 15 3.17 -19.20 -29.86
N CYS A 16 4.39 -19.13 -29.33
CA CYS A 16 4.64 -19.04 -27.90
C CYS A 16 4.47 -17.63 -27.31
N GLY A 17 4.44 -16.58 -28.12
CA GLY A 17 4.33 -15.19 -27.65
C GLY A 17 2.91 -14.61 -27.64
N VAL A 18 1.95 -15.25 -28.34
CA VAL A 18 0.60 -14.68 -28.55
C VAL A 18 -0.39 -15.10 -27.45
N LEU A 19 -0.13 -16.19 -26.73
CA LEU A 19 -1.04 -16.75 -25.71
C LEU A 19 -0.57 -16.54 -24.27
N VAL A 20 0.59 -15.98 -24.06
CA VAL A 20 1.11 -15.68 -22.73
C VAL A 20 1.20 -14.17 -22.57
N GLU A 21 0.44 -13.66 -21.60
CA GLU A 21 0.54 -12.26 -21.18
C GLU A 21 1.99 -11.97 -20.76
N THR A 22 2.68 -11.15 -21.55
CA THR A 22 4.08 -10.79 -21.28
C THR A 22 4.16 -10.06 -19.96
N ALA A 23 4.95 -10.57 -19.02
CA ALA A 23 5.13 -9.98 -17.66
C ALA A 23 5.59 -8.51 -17.71
N THR A 24 6.22 -8.09 -18.83
CA THR A 24 6.65 -6.70 -19.07
C THR A 24 5.49 -5.73 -19.39
N LEU A 25 4.28 -6.24 -19.67
CA LEU A 25 3.08 -5.41 -19.86
C LEU A 25 2.26 -5.25 -18.59
N LYS A 26 2.61 -5.93 -17.50
CA LYS A 26 1.98 -5.70 -16.21
C LYS A 26 2.55 -4.43 -15.59
N GLU A 27 1.69 -3.45 -15.36
CA GLU A 27 2.04 -2.32 -14.52
C GLU A 27 2.43 -2.85 -13.14
N TYR A 28 3.68 -2.65 -12.76
CA TYR A 28 4.12 -2.87 -11.39
C TYR A 28 4.62 -1.56 -10.80
N ALA A 29 4.33 -1.31 -9.55
CA ALA A 29 4.88 -0.17 -8.84
C ALA A 29 6.40 -0.37 -8.72
N ALA A 30 7.18 0.52 -9.37
CA ALA A 30 8.65 0.52 -9.28
C ALA A 30 9.10 1.14 -7.92
N SER A 31 8.48 0.70 -6.82
CA SER A 31 8.68 1.19 -5.46
C SER A 31 8.44 0.04 -4.49
N ASP A 32 8.89 0.18 -3.26
CA ASP A 32 8.74 -0.86 -2.24
C ASP A 32 7.27 -1.08 -1.82
N GLY A 33 6.39 -0.10 -2.09
CA GLY A 33 5.00 -0.11 -1.70
C GLY A 33 4.02 -0.50 -2.81
N VAL A 34 2.74 -0.54 -2.45
CA VAL A 34 1.64 -0.89 -3.35
C VAL A 34 0.84 0.33 -3.80
N SER A 35 0.13 0.18 -4.91
CA SER A 35 -0.80 1.17 -5.43
C SER A 35 -2.24 0.75 -5.20
N ILE A 36 -3.12 1.71 -4.87
CA ILE A 36 -4.54 1.49 -4.63
C ILE A 36 -5.31 2.57 -5.38
N ASP A 37 -6.30 2.18 -6.17
CA ASP A 37 -7.14 3.10 -6.92
C ASP A 37 -8.59 2.92 -6.49
N ILE A 38 -9.19 3.97 -5.93
CA ILE A 38 -10.59 4.00 -5.49
C ILE A 38 -11.20 5.30 -6.02
N GLY A 39 -12.10 5.20 -7.00
CA GLY A 39 -12.71 6.38 -7.64
C GLY A 39 -11.65 7.40 -8.07
N ASP A 40 -11.75 8.63 -7.56
CA ASP A 40 -10.83 9.73 -7.87
C ASP A 40 -9.57 9.77 -6.97
N LEU A 41 -9.50 8.89 -5.95
CA LEU A 41 -8.32 8.79 -5.08
C LEU A 41 -7.37 7.68 -5.55
N HIS A 42 -6.12 8.07 -5.77
CA HIS A 42 -5.04 7.17 -6.17
C HIS A 42 -3.94 7.18 -5.11
N VAL A 43 -3.87 6.11 -4.31
CA VAL A 43 -2.78 5.92 -3.35
C VAL A 43 -1.59 5.29 -4.08
N ARG A 44 -0.41 5.81 -3.85
CA ARG A 44 0.84 5.36 -4.48
C ARG A 44 1.91 5.12 -3.44
N ASN A 45 2.67 4.06 -3.64
CA ASN A 45 3.74 3.64 -2.75
C ASN A 45 3.27 3.47 -1.29
N ALA A 46 2.11 2.84 -1.09
CA ALA A 46 1.61 2.55 0.25
C ALA A 46 2.48 1.50 0.93
N LEU A 47 3.05 1.85 2.07
CA LEU A 47 3.91 1.06 2.93
C LEU A 47 3.46 1.19 4.37
N ILE A 48 3.71 0.19 5.18
CA ILE A 48 3.62 0.28 6.64
C ILE A 48 5.04 0.28 7.20
N ILE A 49 5.33 1.29 8.03
CA ILE A 49 6.54 1.33 8.85
C ILE A 49 6.15 1.01 10.29
N THR A 50 6.83 0.05 10.90
CA THR A 50 6.53 -0.38 12.27
C THR A 50 7.69 -0.12 13.21
N ASN A 51 7.35 0.07 14.50
CA ASN A 51 8.32 0.12 15.59
C ASN A 51 8.48 -1.27 16.24
N GLU A 52 9.34 -1.37 17.26
CA GLU A 52 9.64 -2.64 17.96
C GLU A 52 8.45 -3.22 18.74
N VAL A 53 7.46 -2.40 19.10
CA VAL A 53 6.26 -2.84 19.83
C VAL A 53 5.09 -3.19 18.89
N GLY A 54 5.27 -3.03 17.58
CA GLY A 54 4.28 -3.39 16.57
C GLY A 54 3.22 -2.33 16.31
N ASP A 55 3.46 -1.06 16.68
CA ASP A 55 2.65 0.04 16.18
C ASP A 55 2.97 0.29 14.71
N ALA A 56 1.98 0.70 13.93
CA ALA A 56 2.09 0.85 12.50
C ALA A 56 1.87 2.31 12.06
N ALA A 57 2.70 2.81 11.16
CA ALA A 57 2.48 4.06 10.45
C ALA A 57 2.33 3.75 8.95
N LEU A 58 1.20 4.15 8.34
CA LEU A 58 1.03 4.08 6.90
C LEU A 58 1.70 5.29 6.27
N ILE A 59 2.55 5.05 5.28
CA ILE A 59 3.22 6.07 4.47
C ILE A 59 2.87 5.89 2.99
N GLY A 60 3.05 6.94 2.22
CA GLY A 60 2.79 6.95 0.79
C GLY A 60 2.37 8.30 0.28
N SER A 61 1.70 8.33 -0.86
CA SER A 61 1.13 9.54 -1.44
C SER A 61 -0.29 9.27 -1.91
N VAL A 62 -1.19 10.22 -1.71
CA VAL A 62 -2.56 10.17 -2.25
C VAL A 62 -2.73 11.29 -3.25
N ILE A 63 -3.17 10.96 -4.46
CA ILE A 63 -3.54 11.91 -5.49
C ILE A 63 -5.07 11.91 -5.54
N ASN A 64 -5.66 13.07 -5.27
CA ASN A 64 -7.09 13.31 -5.43
C ASN A 64 -7.32 14.03 -6.76
N ASN A 65 -7.80 13.32 -7.76
CA ASN A 65 -8.15 13.86 -9.08
C ASN A 65 -9.54 14.51 -9.13
N GLY A 66 -10.31 14.38 -8.04
CA GLY A 66 -11.60 15.06 -7.87
C GLY A 66 -11.42 16.54 -7.55
N SER A 67 -12.54 17.26 -7.48
CA SER A 67 -12.59 18.68 -7.14
C SER A 67 -12.96 18.93 -5.68
N SER A 68 -13.28 17.90 -4.91
CA SER A 68 -13.79 17.95 -3.54
C SER A 68 -12.75 17.45 -2.53
N PHE A 69 -12.86 17.98 -1.31
CA PHE A 69 -12.21 17.39 -0.15
C PHE A 69 -12.86 16.03 0.18
N GLU A 70 -12.04 15.02 0.47
CA GLU A 70 -12.49 13.67 0.80
C GLU A 70 -11.89 13.19 2.12
N LEU A 71 -12.64 12.35 2.85
CA LEU A 71 -12.12 11.65 4.03
C LEU A 71 -11.74 10.22 3.61
N LEU A 72 -10.46 9.92 3.65
CA LEU A 72 -9.93 8.59 3.42
C LEU A 72 -9.90 7.83 4.74
N THR A 73 -10.66 6.75 4.81
CA THR A 73 -10.64 5.79 5.93
C THR A 73 -9.62 4.70 5.64
N VAL A 74 -8.76 4.45 6.62
CA VAL A 74 -7.78 3.37 6.60
C VAL A 74 -8.00 2.49 7.82
N GLU A 75 -8.20 1.19 7.60
CA GLU A 75 -8.44 0.21 8.65
C GLU A 75 -7.49 -0.98 8.48
N LEU A 76 -6.80 -1.35 9.54
CA LEU A 76 -6.00 -2.56 9.59
C LEU A 76 -6.88 -3.75 9.99
N ARG A 77 -7.00 -4.73 9.09
CA ARG A 77 -7.80 -5.93 9.35
C ARG A 77 -7.08 -6.89 10.30
N GLY A 78 -7.87 -7.54 11.16
CA GLY A 78 -7.35 -8.51 12.15
C GLY A 78 -7.06 -7.91 13.52
N THR A 79 -7.16 -6.60 13.68
CA THR A 79 -6.98 -5.91 14.97
C THR A 79 -8.20 -5.05 15.27
N ILE A 80 -8.80 -5.20 16.44
CA ILE A 80 -10.01 -4.46 16.82
C ILE A 80 -9.64 -3.00 17.10
N GLY A 81 -10.37 -2.06 16.46
CA GLY A 81 -10.25 -0.63 16.73
C GLY A 81 -9.12 0.08 15.98
N ASN A 82 -8.42 -0.60 15.08
CA ASN A 82 -7.38 0.02 14.24
C ASN A 82 -7.95 0.59 12.94
N SER A 83 -8.72 1.66 13.08
CA SER A 83 -9.24 2.47 11.97
C SER A 83 -8.94 3.94 12.25
N THR A 84 -8.51 4.65 11.23
CA THR A 84 -8.27 6.10 11.28
C THR A 84 -8.76 6.76 9.99
N GLN A 85 -8.94 8.08 10.04
CA GLN A 85 -9.35 8.87 8.89
C GLN A 85 -8.39 10.03 8.69
N ILE A 86 -8.13 10.35 7.42
CA ILE A 86 -7.35 11.51 7.04
C ILE A 86 -8.06 12.30 5.94
N GLY A 87 -7.96 13.64 6.03
CA GLY A 87 -8.50 14.55 5.03
C GLY A 87 -7.60 14.65 3.81
N ILE A 88 -8.17 14.46 2.62
CA ILE A 88 -7.47 14.53 1.34
C ILE A 88 -8.07 15.68 0.50
N TYR A 89 -7.30 16.74 0.34
CA TYR A 89 -7.66 17.85 -0.56
C TYR A 89 -7.38 17.47 -2.02
N PRO A 90 -8.02 18.16 -2.99
CA PRO A 90 -7.65 18.01 -4.41
C PRO A 90 -6.15 18.21 -4.64
N GLY A 91 -5.55 17.33 -5.44
CA GLY A 91 -4.12 17.29 -5.73
C GLY A 91 -3.36 16.24 -4.93
N LEU A 92 -2.08 16.50 -4.66
CA LEU A 92 -1.18 15.54 -4.01
C LEU A 92 -1.11 15.77 -2.50
N THR A 93 -1.36 14.73 -1.71
CA THR A 93 -1.13 14.67 -0.26
C THR A 93 -0.11 13.56 0.02
N LYS A 94 0.97 13.88 0.71
CA LYS A 94 1.90 12.86 1.24
C LYS A 94 1.40 12.37 2.59
N LEU A 95 1.47 11.07 2.81
CA LEU A 95 1.10 10.41 4.05
C LEU A 95 2.36 10.04 4.83
N GLY A 96 2.35 10.31 6.11
CA GLY A 96 3.43 9.91 7.01
C GLY A 96 3.67 10.91 8.13
N ILE A 97 4.34 10.46 9.17
CA ILE A 97 4.69 11.30 10.35
C ILE A 97 5.61 12.45 9.92
N ALA A 98 6.61 12.15 9.08
CA ALA A 98 7.56 13.15 8.60
C ALA A 98 6.97 14.14 7.58
N ASP A 99 5.77 13.88 7.07
CA ASP A 99 5.07 14.73 6.10
C ASP A 99 3.89 15.49 6.73
N ASP A 100 3.80 15.56 8.07
CA ASP A 100 2.73 16.20 8.86
C ASP A 100 1.31 15.65 8.60
N ASN A 101 1.21 14.47 7.98
CA ASN A 101 -0.04 13.77 7.72
C ASN A 101 0.03 12.33 8.26
N PRO A 102 0.12 12.16 9.58
CA PRO A 102 0.31 10.85 10.19
C PRO A 102 -0.94 9.98 10.09
N ILE A 103 -0.75 8.74 9.67
CA ILE A 103 -1.71 7.65 9.84
C ILE A 103 -1.04 6.61 10.73
N VAL A 104 -1.31 6.67 12.03
CA VAL A 104 -0.72 5.76 13.02
C VAL A 104 -1.80 4.86 13.60
N LEU A 105 -1.51 3.56 13.64
CA LEU A 105 -2.36 2.50 14.13
C LEU A 105 -1.62 1.82 15.30
N TYR A 106 -1.98 2.19 16.52
CA TYR A 106 -1.34 1.69 17.71
C TYR A 106 -1.79 0.26 18.05
N GLY A 107 -0.87 -0.54 18.60
CA GLY A 107 -1.15 -1.92 18.94
C GLY A 107 -1.53 -2.78 17.73
N ALA A 108 -1.06 -2.43 16.57
CA ALA A 108 -1.34 -3.12 15.31
C ALA A 108 -0.80 -4.56 15.29
N GLY A 109 0.26 -4.84 16.06
CA GLY A 109 0.87 -6.17 16.14
C GLY A 109 1.49 -6.64 14.84
N VAL A 110 1.85 -5.71 13.94
CA VAL A 110 2.48 -6.03 12.66
C VAL A 110 3.98 -6.25 12.84
N VAL A 111 4.56 -7.07 11.97
CA VAL A 111 5.97 -7.47 12.04
C VAL A 111 6.66 -7.17 10.72
N PRO A 112 7.88 -6.60 10.71
CA PRO A 112 8.64 -6.33 9.49
C PRO A 112 8.83 -7.60 8.64
N GLY A 113 8.79 -7.44 7.32
CA GLY A 113 8.94 -8.54 6.35
C GLY A 113 7.63 -9.30 6.07
N GLN A 114 6.53 -8.92 6.69
CA GLN A 114 5.20 -9.47 6.42
C GLN A 114 4.37 -8.50 5.56
N TYR A 115 3.17 -8.94 5.21
CA TYR A 115 2.13 -8.11 4.61
C TYR A 115 0.98 -7.92 5.59
N ALA A 116 0.52 -6.70 5.72
CA ALA A 116 -0.67 -6.37 6.50
C ALA A 116 -1.88 -6.18 5.58
N SER A 117 -3.04 -6.69 5.98
CA SER A 117 -4.29 -6.49 5.25
C SER A 117 -4.90 -5.15 5.64
N VAL A 118 -4.85 -4.19 4.74
CA VAL A 118 -5.36 -2.83 4.94
C VAL A 118 -6.62 -2.63 4.10
N TYR A 119 -7.70 -2.22 4.75
CA TYR A 119 -8.92 -1.80 4.08
C TYR A 119 -8.92 -0.29 3.93
N VAL A 120 -9.16 0.17 2.72
CA VAL A 120 -9.15 1.60 2.35
C VAL A 120 -10.49 1.95 1.72
N GLN A 121 -11.10 3.06 2.15
CA GLN A 121 -12.42 3.48 1.66
C GLN A 121 -12.57 5.01 1.79
N TYR A 122 -13.31 5.64 0.87
CA TYR A 122 -13.76 7.04 1.00
C TYR A 122 -15.15 7.26 0.41
N GLY A 123 -15.89 8.21 0.98
CA GLY A 123 -17.22 8.59 0.52
C GLY A 123 -18.17 7.40 0.41
N ALA A 124 -18.92 7.31 -0.68
CA ALA A 124 -19.82 6.21 -1.01
C ALA A 124 -19.18 5.15 -1.94
N ASN A 125 -17.87 5.28 -2.22
CA ASN A 125 -17.18 4.29 -3.05
C ASN A 125 -17.03 2.96 -2.32
N ASP A 126 -16.99 1.86 -3.06
CA ASP A 126 -16.67 0.55 -2.52
C ASP A 126 -15.21 0.57 -2.03
N GLY A 127 -15.00 0.11 -0.79
CA GLY A 127 -13.67 0.02 -0.23
C GLY A 127 -12.89 -1.16 -0.80
N GLN A 128 -11.57 -1.07 -0.72
CA GLN A 128 -10.66 -2.12 -1.19
C GLN A 128 -9.84 -2.68 -0.05
N LEU A 129 -9.67 -4.01 -0.03
CA LEU A 129 -8.75 -4.71 0.85
C LEU A 129 -7.47 -4.99 0.09
N VAL A 130 -6.35 -4.48 0.60
CA VAL A 130 -5.04 -4.55 -0.06
C VAL A 130 -4.00 -5.11 0.91
N SER A 131 -3.10 -5.94 0.39
CA SER A 131 -1.94 -6.43 1.14
C SER A 131 -0.81 -5.40 1.01
N VAL A 132 -0.50 -4.72 2.11
CA VAL A 132 0.52 -3.67 2.18
C VAL A 132 1.77 -4.23 2.86
N PRO A 133 2.97 -4.07 2.28
CA PRO A 133 4.20 -4.56 2.89
C PRO A 133 4.54 -3.79 4.17
N VAL A 134 5.10 -4.52 5.14
CA VAL A 134 5.53 -3.99 6.44
C VAL A 134 7.04 -3.97 6.49
N LEU A 135 7.61 -2.80 6.73
CA LEU A 135 9.04 -2.56 6.88
C LEU A 135 9.34 -1.97 8.26
N ASP A 136 10.58 -2.00 8.65
CA ASP A 136 11.09 -1.28 9.82
C ASP A 136 11.79 0.03 9.41
N GLY A 137 12.30 0.76 10.40
CA GLY A 137 13.05 1.99 10.20
C GLY A 137 14.55 1.78 9.98
N SER A 138 15.02 0.57 9.64
CA SER A 138 16.45 0.28 9.49
C SER A 138 17.08 1.01 8.31
N LEU A 139 16.32 1.28 7.26
CA LEU A 139 16.77 2.13 6.16
C LEU A 139 16.59 3.61 6.52
N GLU A 140 17.63 4.41 6.25
CA GLU A 140 17.67 5.84 6.59
C GLU A 140 16.46 6.62 6.04
N ILE A 141 15.94 6.23 4.87
CA ILE A 141 14.77 6.85 4.25
C ILE A 141 13.47 6.59 5.01
N TYR A 142 13.40 5.52 5.80
CA TYR A 142 12.21 5.14 6.57
C TYR A 142 12.29 5.50 8.05
N ALA A 143 13.48 5.73 8.58
CA ALA A 143 13.68 6.09 9.98
C ALA A 143 12.79 7.25 10.48
N PRO A 144 12.56 8.34 9.70
CA PRO A 144 11.71 9.45 10.12
C PRO A 144 10.21 9.10 10.22
N TYR A 145 9.80 7.96 9.70
CA TYR A 145 8.40 7.52 9.66
C TYR A 145 8.07 6.46 10.72
N VAL A 146 9.04 6.04 11.53
CA VAL A 146 8.81 5.09 12.62
C VAL A 146 7.91 5.73 13.66
N PRO A 147 6.74 5.12 14.01
CA PRO A 147 5.87 5.68 15.02
C PRO A 147 6.52 5.63 16.41
N GLU A 148 6.31 6.67 17.22
CA GLU A 148 6.65 6.62 18.64
C GLU A 148 5.69 5.67 19.36
N ALA A 149 6.25 4.81 20.22
CA ALA A 149 5.43 3.95 21.06
C ALA A 149 4.60 4.78 22.04
N LEU A 150 3.33 4.39 22.24
CA LEU A 150 2.54 5.02 23.30
C LEU A 150 3.24 4.81 24.66
N PRO A 151 3.33 5.86 25.49
CA PRO A 151 3.82 5.69 26.84
C PRO A 151 2.92 4.69 27.58
N PRO A 152 3.49 3.83 28.44
CA PRO A 152 2.68 2.88 29.21
C PRO A 152 1.62 3.63 30.00
N ALA A 153 0.39 3.10 29.98
CA ALA A 153 -0.71 3.70 30.74
C ALA A 153 -0.30 3.92 32.20
N VAL A 154 -0.36 5.17 32.65
CA VAL A 154 -0.11 5.49 34.04
C VAL A 154 -1.25 4.84 34.88
N THR A 155 -0.96 3.72 35.51
CA THR A 155 -1.86 3.15 36.53
C THR A 155 -1.93 4.14 37.70
N LEU A 156 -3.01 4.92 37.72
CA LEU A 156 -3.35 5.66 38.93
C LEU A 156 -3.70 4.60 39.99
N ASN A 157 -2.76 4.36 40.87
CA ASN A 157 -3.01 3.51 42.02
C ASN A 157 -4.00 4.25 42.92
N PRO A 158 -5.13 3.62 43.31
CA PRO A 158 -6.17 4.25 44.17
C PRO A 158 -5.67 4.59 45.53
#